data_4a9da2bb20cbe2ddd6298b699f39d182
#
_entry.id   4a9da2bb20cbe2ddd6298b699f39d182
#
_cell.length_a   1.000
_cell.length_b   1.000
_cell.length_c   1.000
_cell.angle_alpha   90.00
_cell.angle_beta   90.00
_cell.angle_gamma   90.00
#
_symmetry.space_group_name_H-M   'P 1'
#
loop_
_entity.id
_entity.type
_entity.pdbx_description
1 polymer ?
#
loop_
_entity_poly.entity_id
_entity_poly.type
_entity_poly.pdbx_seq_one_letter_code
_entity_poly.pdbx_strand_id
1 'polypeptide(L)'
;MYCDYVTKAIYLKSRNQIIDTEDLFEGTLEGIPIHPREIVESVIKHSAAAVIFVHNHPSGNPTPSKSDIRFTRDLVFMGNIIEVKVLDHIIIGGNEYFSFADEGLIKKYEDNFLNLRIRSIFDTAEHYLDNSHKVSHLHHN
;
A
#
# COMPACT_ATOMS: atom_id res chain seq x y z
N MET A 1 17.45 27.58 0.58
CA MET A 1 16.54 27.04 -0.46
C MET A 1 15.77 25.87 0.14
N TYR A 2 14.48 26.03 0.33
CA TYR A 2 13.64 25.00 0.90
C TYR A 2 13.21 24.04 -0.22
N CYS A 3 13.64 22.77 -0.15
CA CYS A 3 13.01 21.72 -0.92
C CYS A 3 11.74 21.31 -0.19
N ASP A 4 10.61 21.62 -0.78
CA ASP A 4 9.33 21.20 -0.22
C ASP A 4 9.21 19.69 -0.24
N TYR A 5 8.50 19.15 0.75
CA TYR A 5 8.20 17.74 0.83
C TYR A 5 7.09 17.43 -0.18
N VAL A 6 7.40 16.70 -1.23
CA VAL A 6 6.42 16.37 -2.28
C VAL A 6 6.24 14.86 -2.37
N THR A 7 5.00 14.43 -2.36
CA THR A 7 4.63 13.06 -2.69
C THR A 7 3.82 13.05 -3.97
N LYS A 8 4.33 12.34 -4.96
CA LYS A 8 3.73 12.23 -6.28
C LYS A 8 3.20 10.83 -6.49
N ALA A 9 2.02 10.70 -7.08
CA ALA A 9 1.50 9.44 -7.58
C ALA A 9 1.59 9.40 -9.11
N ILE A 10 2.01 8.27 -9.64
CA ILE A 10 2.04 7.97 -11.07
C ILE A 10 1.02 6.86 -11.29
N TYR A 11 -0.06 7.17 -12.02
CA TYR A 11 -1.15 6.24 -12.30
C TYR A 11 -0.92 5.54 -13.63
N LEU A 12 -1.13 4.21 -13.65
CA LEU A 12 -0.86 3.39 -14.82
C LEU A 12 -2.07 2.53 -15.18
N LYS A 13 -2.21 2.28 -16.48
CA LYS A 13 -3.14 1.29 -17.03
C LYS A 13 -2.57 -0.13 -16.88
N SER A 14 -3.37 -1.13 -17.21
CA SER A 14 -3.03 -2.56 -17.08
C SER A 14 -1.74 -2.98 -17.81
N ARG A 15 -1.32 -2.24 -18.82
CA ARG A 15 -0.07 -2.48 -19.55
C ARG A 15 1.07 -1.57 -19.12
N ASN A 16 1.00 -1.03 -17.92
CA ASN A 16 1.97 -0.12 -17.33
C ASN A 16 2.19 1.16 -18.16
N GLN A 17 1.18 1.59 -18.90
CA GLN A 17 1.18 2.88 -19.58
C GLN A 17 0.71 3.97 -18.61
N ILE A 18 1.45 5.06 -18.53
CA ILE A 18 1.12 6.18 -17.65
C ILE A 18 -0.17 6.86 -18.13
N ILE A 19 -1.15 6.95 -17.23
CA ILE A 19 -2.38 7.69 -17.47
C ILE A 19 -2.18 9.16 -17.11
N ASP A 20 -1.64 9.41 -15.90
CA ASP A 20 -1.51 10.72 -15.31
C ASP A 20 -0.54 10.68 -14.13
N THR A 21 -0.10 11.85 -13.71
CA THR A 21 0.66 12.04 -12.48
C THR A 21 -0.02 13.11 -11.64
N GLU A 22 0.00 12.96 -10.33
CA GLU A 22 -0.63 13.90 -9.42
C GLU A 22 0.26 14.12 -8.19
N ASP A 23 0.41 15.39 -7.81
CA ASP A 23 1.04 15.73 -6.54
C ASP A 23 0.00 15.56 -5.44
N LEU A 24 0.16 14.50 -4.63
CA LEU A 24 -0.78 14.16 -3.57
C LEU A 24 -0.63 15.06 -2.35
N PHE A 25 0.59 15.51 -2.10
CA PHE A 25 0.91 16.31 -0.96
C PHE A 25 2.11 17.21 -1.25
N GLU A 26 1.99 18.47 -0.92
CA GLU A 26 3.06 19.46 -0.85
C GLU A 26 3.08 20.05 0.54
N GLY A 27 4.24 20.08 1.21
CA GLY A 27 4.32 20.61 2.55
C GLY A 27 5.73 20.85 3.02
N THR A 28 5.85 21.32 4.26
CA THR A 28 7.12 21.53 4.93
C THR A 28 7.65 20.23 5.56
N LEU A 29 8.87 20.28 6.09
CA LEU A 29 9.62 19.13 6.66
C LEU A 29 8.84 18.24 7.64
N GLU A 30 7.80 18.73 8.27
CA GLU A 30 6.96 18.00 9.23
C GLU A 30 5.62 17.58 8.63
N GLY A 31 5.57 17.38 7.34
CA GLY A 31 4.40 17.17 6.52
C GLY A 31 3.19 16.52 7.18
N ILE A 32 2.02 17.00 6.83
CA ILE A 32 0.76 16.39 7.24
C ILE A 32 0.69 15.00 6.63
N PRO A 33 0.45 13.94 7.42
CA PRO A 33 0.38 12.60 6.88
C PRO A 33 -0.77 12.49 5.87
N ILE A 34 -0.45 11.93 4.70
CA ILE A 34 -1.46 11.63 3.69
C ILE A 34 -2.32 10.48 4.22
N HIS A 35 -3.63 10.68 4.25
CA HIS A 35 -4.52 9.63 4.67
C HIS A 35 -4.70 8.61 3.53
N PRO A 36 -4.60 7.30 3.83
CA PRO A 36 -4.82 6.26 2.83
C PRO A 36 -6.13 6.41 2.07
N ARG A 37 -7.17 6.91 2.72
CA ARG A 37 -8.47 7.19 2.09
C ARG A 37 -8.36 8.14 0.90
N GLU A 38 -7.55 9.18 1.01
CA GLU A 38 -7.35 10.16 -0.06
C GLU A 38 -6.66 9.54 -1.27
N ILE A 39 -5.74 8.63 -1.03
CA ILE A 39 -5.04 7.89 -2.08
C ILE A 39 -5.99 6.95 -2.80
N VAL A 40 -6.81 6.20 -2.07
CA VAL A 40 -7.81 5.30 -2.64
C VAL A 40 -8.77 6.08 -3.53
N GLU A 41 -9.25 7.22 -3.07
CA GLU A 41 -10.12 8.11 -3.84
C GLU A 41 -9.46 8.56 -5.14
N SER A 42 -8.21 8.98 -5.09
CA SER A 42 -7.45 9.41 -6.26
C SER A 42 -7.20 8.28 -7.26
N VAL A 43 -6.85 7.10 -6.79
CA VAL A 43 -6.65 5.91 -7.61
C VAL A 43 -7.93 5.52 -8.35
N ILE A 44 -9.07 5.53 -7.64
CA ILE A 44 -10.38 5.22 -8.22
C ILE A 44 -10.78 6.28 -9.25
N LYS A 45 -10.59 7.56 -8.93
CA LYS A 45 -10.88 8.67 -9.84
C LYS A 45 -10.14 8.53 -11.17
N HIS A 46 -8.89 8.05 -11.15
CA HIS A 46 -8.09 7.85 -12.35
C HIS A 46 -8.35 6.52 -13.05
N SER A 47 -9.17 5.66 -12.50
CA SER A 47 -9.39 4.29 -13.00
C SER A 47 -8.08 3.55 -13.22
N ALA A 48 -7.13 3.74 -12.31
CA ALA A 48 -5.80 3.16 -12.43
C ALA A 48 -5.81 1.66 -12.15
N ALA A 49 -5.04 0.90 -12.91
CA ALA A 49 -4.76 -0.51 -12.64
C ALA A 49 -3.54 -0.70 -11.73
N ALA A 50 -2.63 0.27 -11.75
CA ALA A 50 -1.42 0.26 -10.95
C ALA A 50 -1.00 1.69 -10.59
N VAL A 51 -0.17 1.81 -9.57
CA VAL A 51 0.33 3.10 -9.09
C VAL A 51 1.76 2.98 -8.61
N ILE A 52 2.55 4.02 -8.84
CA ILE A 52 3.88 4.21 -8.28
C ILE A 52 3.85 5.49 -7.46
N PHE A 53 4.39 5.42 -6.24
CA PHE A 53 4.57 6.59 -5.39
C PHE A 53 6.01 7.05 -5.42
N VAL A 54 6.21 8.35 -5.48
CA VAL A 54 7.54 8.97 -5.42
C VAL A 54 7.48 10.11 -4.43
N HIS A 55 8.37 10.11 -3.45
CA HIS A 55 8.52 11.27 -2.60
C HIS A 55 9.98 11.61 -2.36
N ASN A 56 10.25 12.86 -2.02
CA ASN A 56 11.58 13.35 -1.74
C ASN A 56 11.82 13.51 -0.24
N HIS A 57 13.03 13.19 0.19
CA HIS A 57 13.53 13.55 1.51
C HIS A 57 14.42 14.79 1.37
N PRO A 58 13.97 15.97 1.85
CA PRO A 58 14.76 17.19 1.75
C PRO A 58 16.12 17.13 2.46
N SER A 59 16.25 16.22 3.43
CA SER A 59 17.53 15.98 4.13
C SER A 59 18.65 15.45 3.22
N GLY A 60 18.30 14.93 2.04
CA GLY A 60 19.27 14.30 1.14
C GLY A 60 19.51 12.82 1.42
N ASN A 61 18.95 12.25 2.47
CA ASN A 61 19.06 10.83 2.81
C ASN A 61 17.79 10.08 2.37
N PRO A 62 17.88 9.15 1.42
CA PRO A 62 16.71 8.42 0.91
C PRO A 62 16.24 7.28 1.81
N THR A 63 16.90 7.02 2.92
CA THR A 63 16.52 5.94 3.84
C THR A 63 15.08 6.13 4.31
N PRO A 64 14.20 5.12 4.18
CA PRO A 64 12.82 5.25 4.59
C PRO A 64 12.70 5.40 6.10
N SER A 65 11.80 6.28 6.53
CA SER A 65 11.40 6.41 7.93
C SER A 65 10.46 5.26 8.32
N LYS A 66 10.22 5.10 9.62
CA LYS A 66 9.21 4.15 10.09
C LYS A 66 7.82 4.48 9.56
N SER A 67 7.51 5.77 9.40
CA SER A 67 6.26 6.23 8.79
C SER A 67 6.18 5.86 7.31
N ASP A 68 7.27 6.00 6.56
CA ASP A 68 7.34 5.60 5.15
C ASP A 68 7.08 4.11 4.97
N ILE A 69 7.67 3.30 5.83
CA ILE A 69 7.50 1.84 5.80
C ILE A 69 6.05 1.46 6.09
N ARG A 70 5.48 2.03 7.15
CA ARG A 70 4.08 1.78 7.52
C ARG A 70 3.11 2.22 6.42
N PHE A 71 3.31 3.40 5.90
CA PHE A 71 2.51 3.96 4.80
C PHE A 71 2.54 3.05 3.57
N THR A 72 3.73 2.61 3.15
CA THR A 72 3.89 1.74 1.99
C THR A 72 3.22 0.39 2.19
N ARG A 73 3.40 -0.21 3.36
CA ARG A 73 2.73 -1.48 3.70
C ARG A 73 1.21 -1.34 3.65
N ASP A 74 0.67 -0.28 4.25
CA ASP A 74 -0.78 -0.05 4.27
C ASP A 74 -1.32 0.18 2.85
N LEU A 75 -0.58 0.88 1.99
CA LEU A 75 -0.95 1.07 0.59
C LEU A 75 -0.95 -0.23 -0.20
N VAL A 76 0.05 -1.09 0.00
CA VAL A 76 0.09 -2.41 -0.64
C VAL A 76 -1.10 -3.26 -0.20
N PHE A 77 -1.43 -3.25 1.08
CA PHE A 77 -2.58 -3.97 1.62
C PHE A 77 -3.89 -3.48 1.00
N MET A 78 -4.08 -2.16 0.95
CA MET A 78 -5.27 -1.58 0.32
C MET A 78 -5.34 -1.85 -1.17
N GLY A 79 -4.22 -1.74 -1.86
CA GLY A 79 -4.13 -2.06 -3.27
C GLY A 79 -4.59 -3.49 -3.58
N ASN A 80 -4.20 -4.45 -2.73
CA ASN A 80 -4.67 -5.83 -2.87
C ASN A 80 -6.18 -5.96 -2.65
N ILE A 81 -6.77 -5.17 -1.75
CA ILE A 81 -8.21 -5.19 -1.50
C ILE A 81 -8.99 -4.62 -2.67
N ILE A 82 -8.54 -3.51 -3.24
CA ILE A 82 -9.24 -2.80 -4.33
C ILE A 82 -8.78 -3.21 -5.74
N GLU A 83 -7.90 -4.19 -5.83
CA GLU A 83 -7.35 -4.70 -7.08
C GLU A 83 -6.57 -3.65 -7.89
N VAL A 84 -5.82 -2.81 -7.20
CA VAL A 84 -4.88 -1.87 -7.78
C VAL A 84 -3.48 -2.21 -7.29
N LYS A 85 -2.58 -2.48 -8.22
CA LYS A 85 -1.22 -2.90 -7.87
C LYS A 85 -0.35 -1.71 -7.51
N VAL A 86 0.25 -1.73 -6.32
CA VAL A 86 1.34 -0.82 -5.97
C VAL A 86 2.63 -1.41 -6.51
N LEU A 87 3.17 -0.82 -7.56
CA LEU A 87 4.36 -1.32 -8.23
C LEU A 87 5.63 -0.96 -7.48
N ASP A 88 5.70 0.24 -6.94
CA ASP A 88 6.85 0.73 -6.20
C ASP A 88 6.50 1.96 -5.35
N HIS A 89 7.35 2.22 -4.40
CA HIS A 89 7.45 3.49 -3.69
C HIS A 89 8.93 3.88 -3.73
N ILE A 90 9.23 5.01 -4.34
CA ILE A 90 10.59 5.50 -4.53
C ILE A 90 10.80 6.73 -3.68
N ILE A 91 11.83 6.73 -2.86
CA ILE A 91 12.25 7.89 -2.07
C ILE A 91 13.50 8.47 -2.69
N ILE A 92 13.47 9.74 -3.02
CA ILE A 92 14.60 10.47 -3.58
C ILE A 92 15.25 11.31 -2.49
N GLY A 93 16.56 11.16 -2.33
CA GLY A 93 17.34 11.96 -1.40
C GLY A 93 18.67 12.38 -2.01
N GLY A 94 18.81 13.66 -2.35
CA GLY A 94 20.00 14.13 -3.05
C GLY A 94 20.19 13.48 -4.41
N ASN A 95 21.33 12.84 -4.62
CA ASN A 95 21.65 12.09 -5.85
C ASN A 95 21.38 10.59 -5.71
N GLU A 96 20.74 10.17 -4.64
CA GLU A 96 20.45 8.78 -4.34
C GLU A 96 18.93 8.54 -4.30
N TYR A 97 18.55 7.30 -4.39
CA TYR A 97 17.15 6.89 -4.22
C TYR A 97 17.05 5.56 -3.48
N PHE A 98 15.91 5.33 -2.88
CA PHE A 98 15.51 4.06 -2.30
C PHE A 98 14.25 3.57 -3.01
N SER A 99 14.29 2.35 -3.51
CA SER A 99 13.13 1.69 -4.14
C SER A 99 12.66 0.55 -3.26
N PHE A 100 11.42 0.60 -2.80
CA PHE A 100 10.83 -0.51 -2.03
C PHE A 100 10.76 -1.80 -2.85
N ALA A 101 10.49 -1.69 -4.16
CA ALA A 101 10.45 -2.85 -5.04
C ALA A 101 11.84 -3.49 -5.21
N ASP A 102 12.87 -2.68 -5.45
CA ASP A 102 14.25 -3.16 -5.60
C ASP A 102 14.74 -3.88 -4.34
N GLU A 103 14.32 -3.42 -3.16
CA GLU A 103 14.67 -4.03 -1.87
C GLU A 103 13.78 -5.23 -1.52
N GLY A 104 12.86 -5.64 -2.40
CA GLY A 104 11.97 -6.77 -2.19
C GLY A 104 10.85 -6.51 -1.19
N LEU A 105 10.65 -5.27 -0.76
CA LEU A 105 9.68 -4.93 0.28
C LEU A 105 8.24 -4.93 -0.23
N ILE A 106 8.00 -4.51 -1.47
CA ILE A 106 6.67 -4.57 -2.06
C ILE A 106 6.17 -6.02 -2.08
N LYS A 107 7.00 -6.93 -2.58
CA LYS A 107 6.66 -8.37 -2.59
C LYS A 107 6.46 -8.92 -1.19
N LYS A 108 7.30 -8.53 -0.23
CA LYS A 108 7.16 -8.94 1.17
C LYS A 108 5.80 -8.53 1.74
N TYR A 109 5.35 -7.29 1.48
CA TYR A 109 4.06 -6.80 1.97
C TYR A 109 2.88 -7.51 1.28
N GLU A 110 3.00 -7.79 -0.01
CA GLU A 110 2.01 -8.59 -0.74
C GLU A 110 1.89 -10.00 -0.14
N ASP A 111 3.00 -10.65 0.13
CA ASP A 111 3.04 -11.97 0.74
C ASP A 111 2.45 -11.95 2.17
N ASN A 112 2.76 -10.91 2.94
CA ASN A 112 2.19 -10.72 4.27
C ASN A 112 0.66 -10.57 4.22
N PHE A 113 0.16 -9.80 3.28
CA PHE A 113 -1.28 -9.63 3.08
C PHE A 113 -1.95 -10.95 2.73
N LEU A 114 -1.38 -11.70 1.79
CA LEU A 114 -1.89 -13.00 1.38
C LEU A 114 -1.94 -14.00 2.53
N ASN A 115 -0.89 -14.05 3.33
CA ASN A 115 -0.82 -14.93 4.51
C ASN A 115 -1.89 -14.58 5.56
N LEU A 116 -2.12 -13.30 5.82
CA LEU A 116 -3.18 -12.85 6.72
C LEU A 116 -4.56 -13.23 6.21
N ARG A 117 -4.78 -13.10 4.90
CA ARG A 117 -6.06 -13.44 4.26
C ARG A 117 -6.32 -14.95 4.31
N ILE A 118 -5.32 -15.77 4.02
CA ILE A 118 -5.42 -17.23 4.11
C ILE A 118 -5.73 -17.66 5.54
N ARG A 119 -5.02 -17.12 6.53
CA ARG A 119 -5.26 -17.41 7.95
C ARG A 119 -6.71 -17.08 8.34
N SER A 120 -7.21 -15.92 7.93
CA SER A 120 -8.58 -15.51 8.20
C SER A 120 -9.61 -16.49 7.61
N ILE A 121 -9.37 -17.01 6.40
CA ILE A 121 -10.24 -18.01 5.77
C ILE A 121 -10.24 -19.30 6.57
N PHE A 122 -9.08 -19.80 7.01
CA PHE A 122 -8.97 -21.01 7.83
C PHE A 122 -9.67 -20.85 9.18
N ASP A 123 -9.45 -19.74 9.87
CA ASP A 123 -10.09 -19.46 11.15
C ASP A 123 -11.62 -19.42 11.02
N THR A 124 -12.14 -18.84 9.95
CA THR A 124 -13.57 -18.81 9.64
C THR A 124 -14.10 -20.22 9.37
N ALA A 125 -13.40 -21.03 8.61
CA ALA A 125 -13.78 -22.40 8.30
C ALA A 125 -13.81 -23.28 9.56
N GLU A 126 -12.79 -23.18 10.43
CA GLU A 126 -12.73 -23.90 11.70
C GLU A 126 -13.91 -23.51 12.60
N HIS A 127 -14.20 -22.22 12.71
CA HIS A 127 -15.32 -21.73 13.51
C HIS A 127 -16.67 -22.26 12.98
N TYR A 128 -16.85 -22.29 11.67
CA TYR A 128 -18.04 -22.83 11.03
C TYR A 128 -18.20 -24.33 11.32
N LEU A 129 -17.14 -25.12 11.17
CA LEU A 129 -17.15 -26.55 11.44
C LEU A 129 -17.45 -26.87 12.90
N ASP A 130 -16.85 -26.12 13.83
CA ASP A 130 -17.11 -26.32 15.27
C ASP A 130 -18.58 -26.02 15.60
N ASN A 131 -19.15 -24.97 15.06
CA ASN A 131 -20.56 -24.63 15.25
C ASN A 131 -21.51 -25.67 14.62
N SER A 132 -21.17 -26.21 13.45
CA SER A 132 -21.98 -27.25 12.82
C SER A 132 -22.01 -28.54 13.63
N HIS A 133 -20.89 -28.93 14.25
CA HIS A 133 -20.86 -30.05 15.19
C HIS A 133 -21.72 -29.82 16.43
N LYS A 134 -21.72 -28.62 16.99
CA LYS A 134 -22.60 -28.28 18.14
C LYS A 134 -24.09 -28.38 17.78
N VAL A 135 -24.47 -27.94 16.58
CA VAL A 135 -25.85 -28.03 16.12
C VAL A 135 -26.26 -29.49 15.88
N SER A 136 -25.40 -30.32 15.33
CA SER A 136 -25.73 -31.75 15.12
C SER A 136 -25.91 -32.51 16.42
N HIS A 137 -25.19 -32.18 17.48
CA HIS A 137 -25.41 -32.75 18.83
C HIS A 137 -26.74 -32.34 19.46
N LEU A 138 -27.25 -31.14 19.15
CA LEU A 138 -28.54 -30.66 19.63
C LEU A 138 -29.73 -31.34 18.98
N HIS A 139 -29.56 -31.88 17.76
CA HIS A 139 -30.62 -32.57 17.03
C HIS A 139 -30.75 -34.08 17.33
N HIS A 140 -29.86 -34.66 18.13
CA HIS A 140 -29.84 -36.07 18.48
C HIS A 140 -30.46 -36.39 19.84
N ASN A 141 -31.03 -35.43 20.54
CA ASN A 141 -31.75 -35.62 21.79
C ASN A 141 -33.27 -35.52 21.56
#